data_669bac4c5818d393362563cd7531a1ad
#
_entry.id   669bac4c5818d393362563cd7531a1ad
#
_cell.length_a   1.000
_cell.length_b   1.000
_cell.length_c   1.000
_cell.angle_alpha   90.00
_cell.angle_beta   90.00
_cell.angle_gamma   90.00
#
_symmetry.space_group_name_H-M   'P 1'
#
loop_
_entity.id
_entity.type
_entity.pdbx_description
1 polymer ?
#
loop_
_entity_poly.entity_id
_entity_poly.type
_entity_poly.pdbx_seq_one_letter_code
_entity_poly.pdbx_strand_id
1 'polypeptide(L)'
;MRVAVISAEAVPYSKTGGLGDVAGALPKALKQIGIDSLLITPCYWQTKGEYLWSTAIDDLWLNWRGRPYHARAFYSEANGSPTFLIDAPSLFHRDSIYGYTEDYERFAFFNHAALVLLERIGAAPDIVHLNDWHCGFAAVEIAARRQYQSYWRNTRTVFSIHNMAYQGGFPLGELPALGFSSGLARDSFSFNGYASAMKAGLERSDTLSTVSRRYGYEIQTPEFGQG
;
A
#
# COMPACT_ATOMS: atom_id res chain seq x y z
N MET A 1 7.79 -5.29 -18.86
CA MET A 1 7.37 -5.55 -17.46
C MET A 1 7.02 -4.23 -16.83
N ARG A 2 5.86 -4.16 -16.18
CA ARG A 2 5.38 -2.98 -15.44
C ARG A 2 5.30 -3.27 -13.96
N VAL A 3 5.85 -2.37 -13.13
CA VAL A 3 5.83 -2.47 -11.67
C VAL A 3 5.06 -1.29 -11.08
N ALA A 4 4.04 -1.56 -10.27
CA ALA A 4 3.38 -0.56 -9.45
C ALA A 4 3.90 -0.64 -8.02
N VAL A 5 4.57 0.41 -7.55
CA VAL A 5 5.04 0.52 -6.16
C VAL A 5 3.96 1.21 -5.34
N ILE A 6 3.50 0.57 -4.27
CA ILE A 6 2.52 1.15 -3.34
C ILE A 6 3.21 1.33 -1.99
N SER A 7 3.17 2.55 -1.45
CA SER A 7 3.82 2.89 -0.19
C SER A 7 3.07 3.98 0.56
N ALA A 8 3.05 3.89 1.88
CA ALA A 8 2.44 4.90 2.75
C ALA A 8 3.20 6.22 2.75
N GLU A 9 4.49 6.22 2.45
CA GLU A 9 5.33 7.42 2.32
C GLU A 9 6.31 7.27 1.17
N ALA A 10 6.68 8.39 0.57
CA ALA A 10 7.68 8.45 -0.50
C ALA A 10 8.24 9.87 -0.66
N VAL A 11 9.56 10.01 -0.70
CA VAL A 11 10.23 11.28 -1.00
C VAL A 11 9.98 11.66 -2.47
N PRO A 12 9.72 12.94 -2.79
CA PRO A 12 9.72 14.14 -1.92
C PRO A 12 8.35 14.46 -1.30
N TYR A 13 7.34 13.64 -1.48
CA TYR A 13 5.94 13.93 -1.13
C TYR A 13 5.68 13.84 0.38
N SER A 14 6.23 12.81 1.02
CA SER A 14 6.08 12.57 2.46
C SER A 14 7.23 11.71 2.97
N LYS A 15 7.64 11.92 4.24
CA LYS A 15 8.71 11.14 4.87
C LYS A 15 8.63 11.23 6.38
N THR A 16 8.73 10.07 7.04
CA THR A 16 8.99 9.96 8.48
C THR A 16 10.25 9.14 8.75
N GLY A 17 10.57 8.18 7.87
CA GLY A 17 11.67 7.25 8.03
C GLY A 17 12.31 6.81 6.71
N GLY A 18 13.08 5.72 6.78
CA GLY A 18 13.78 5.15 5.62
C GLY A 18 12.86 4.56 4.55
N LEU A 19 11.60 4.23 4.91
CA LEU A 19 10.60 3.75 3.97
C LEU A 19 10.37 4.78 2.84
N GLY A 20 10.23 6.07 3.20
CA GLY A 20 10.03 7.15 2.24
C GLY A 20 11.18 7.28 1.25
N ASP A 21 12.43 7.12 1.70
CA ASP A 21 13.62 7.15 0.82
C ASP A 21 13.60 5.99 -0.19
N VAL A 22 13.36 4.77 0.28
CA VAL A 22 13.31 3.58 -0.58
C VAL A 22 12.19 3.68 -1.60
N ALA A 23 10.97 3.99 -1.15
CA ALA A 23 9.79 4.08 -2.03
C ALA A 23 9.92 5.20 -3.06
N GLY A 24 10.51 6.34 -2.68
CA GLY A 24 10.75 7.44 -3.60
C GLY A 24 11.83 7.15 -4.65
N ALA A 25 12.85 6.35 -4.31
CA ALA A 25 13.98 6.05 -5.19
C ALA A 25 13.73 4.84 -6.11
N LEU A 26 13.01 3.83 -5.63
CA LEU A 26 12.85 2.54 -6.31
C LEU A 26 12.27 2.64 -7.72
N PRO A 27 11.19 3.38 -7.99
CA PRO A 27 10.63 3.48 -9.34
C PRO A 27 11.63 4.06 -10.34
N LYS A 28 12.39 5.08 -9.92
CA LYS A 28 13.45 5.68 -10.75
C LYS A 28 14.57 4.68 -11.04
N ALA A 29 14.99 3.89 -10.06
CA ALA A 29 16.01 2.87 -10.22
C ALA A 29 15.53 1.75 -11.18
N LEU A 30 14.29 1.32 -11.07
CA LEU A 30 13.67 0.36 -11.99
C LEU A 30 13.65 0.89 -13.43
N LYS A 31 13.29 2.16 -13.63
CA LYS A 31 13.31 2.80 -14.95
C LYS A 31 14.70 2.81 -15.58
N GLN A 32 15.77 2.99 -14.79
CA GLN A 32 17.16 2.97 -15.27
C GLN A 32 17.58 1.63 -15.88
N ILE A 33 16.95 0.53 -15.45
CA ILE A 33 17.20 -0.82 -15.99
C ILE A 33 16.12 -1.27 -16.98
N GLY A 34 15.34 -0.32 -17.52
CA GLY A 34 14.34 -0.58 -18.57
C GLY A 34 13.02 -1.16 -18.09
N ILE A 35 12.71 -1.08 -16.80
CA ILE A 35 11.44 -1.51 -16.24
C ILE A 35 10.49 -0.33 -16.16
N ASP A 36 9.31 -0.45 -16.79
CA ASP A 36 8.23 0.52 -16.64
C ASP A 36 7.70 0.49 -15.20
N SER A 37 7.70 1.64 -14.54
CA SER A 37 7.33 1.69 -13.12
C SER A 37 6.59 2.97 -12.75
N LEU A 38 5.67 2.85 -11.81
CA LEU A 38 4.94 3.96 -11.21
C LEU A 38 4.89 3.81 -9.69
N LEU A 39 4.64 4.91 -9.01
CA LEU A 39 4.45 4.98 -7.57
C LEU A 39 3.02 5.41 -7.24
N ILE A 40 2.43 4.83 -6.19
CA ILE A 40 1.18 5.30 -5.59
C ILE A 40 1.41 5.52 -4.10
N THR A 41 1.05 6.72 -3.61
CA THR A 41 1.20 7.12 -2.20
C THR A 41 0.02 8.00 -1.78
N PRO A 42 -0.32 8.13 -0.49
CA PRO A 42 -1.32 9.10 -0.06
C PRO A 42 -0.86 10.55 -0.29
N CYS A 43 -1.82 11.43 -0.57
CA CYS A 43 -1.61 12.87 -0.56
C CYS A 43 -1.87 13.39 0.86
N TYR A 44 -0.82 13.59 1.63
CA TYR A 44 -0.95 14.11 2.99
C TYR A 44 -1.04 15.64 3.00
N TRP A 45 -1.56 16.20 4.12
CA TRP A 45 -1.60 17.64 4.32
C TRP A 45 -0.23 18.31 4.14
N GLN A 46 0.84 17.61 4.55
CA GLN A 46 2.22 18.07 4.47
C GLN A 46 2.80 18.03 3.05
N THR A 47 2.12 17.37 2.10
CA THR A 47 2.58 17.33 0.71
C THR A 47 2.52 18.71 0.11
N LYS A 48 3.66 19.24 -0.33
CA LYS A 48 3.74 20.59 -0.90
C LYS A 48 3.00 20.65 -2.24
N GLY A 49 2.24 21.74 -2.44
CA GLY A 49 1.48 21.95 -3.67
C GLY A 49 2.34 21.95 -4.94
N GLU A 50 3.62 22.35 -4.84
CA GLU A 50 4.58 22.32 -5.96
C GLU A 50 4.84 20.91 -6.51
N TYR A 51 4.56 19.86 -5.74
CA TYR A 51 4.70 18.46 -6.16
C TYR A 51 3.43 17.90 -6.82
N LEU A 52 2.33 18.64 -6.80
CA LEU A 52 1.05 18.24 -7.38
C LEU A 52 0.90 18.89 -8.76
N TRP A 53 1.39 18.21 -9.82
CA TRP A 53 1.47 18.84 -11.15
C TRP A 53 0.13 18.94 -11.86
N SER A 54 -0.71 17.92 -11.72
CA SER A 54 -2.04 17.89 -12.32
C SER A 54 -2.97 16.94 -11.58
N THR A 55 -4.27 17.14 -11.75
CA THR A 55 -5.27 16.14 -11.36
C THR A 55 -5.33 15.07 -12.43
N ALA A 56 -4.92 13.85 -12.10
CA ALA A 56 -4.98 12.71 -13.00
C ALA A 56 -6.40 12.13 -13.08
N ILE A 57 -7.06 12.01 -11.92
CA ILE A 57 -8.45 11.56 -11.79
C ILE A 57 -9.13 12.42 -10.73
N ASP A 58 -10.17 13.14 -11.12
CA ASP A 58 -10.92 14.03 -10.21
C ASP A 58 -12.13 13.31 -9.57
N ASP A 59 -12.60 12.23 -10.16
CA ASP A 59 -13.80 11.49 -9.77
C ASP A 59 -13.50 10.02 -9.43
N LEU A 60 -12.59 9.77 -8.51
CA LEU A 60 -12.31 8.43 -8.02
C LEU A 60 -13.35 8.01 -6.98
N TRP A 61 -14.46 7.45 -7.47
CA TRP A 61 -15.53 6.94 -6.62
C TRP A 61 -15.25 5.51 -6.16
N LEU A 62 -15.40 5.28 -4.87
CA LEU A 62 -15.15 4.03 -4.18
C LEU A 62 -16.37 3.65 -3.33
N ASN A 63 -16.64 2.36 -3.19
CA ASN A 63 -17.55 1.90 -2.16
C ASN A 63 -16.70 1.58 -0.91
N TRP A 64 -16.79 2.44 0.09
CA TRP A 64 -16.01 2.29 1.31
C TRP A 64 -16.92 2.16 2.52
N ARG A 65 -16.80 1.04 3.26
CA ARG A 65 -17.64 0.73 4.43
C ARG A 65 -19.15 0.81 4.10
N GLY A 66 -19.54 0.31 2.92
CA GLY A 66 -20.92 0.32 2.44
C GLY A 66 -21.47 1.69 2.04
N ARG A 67 -20.62 2.71 1.89
CA ARG A 67 -21.00 4.07 1.47
C ARG A 67 -20.14 4.52 0.29
N PRO A 68 -20.71 5.34 -0.62
CA PRO A 68 -19.90 5.97 -1.66
C PRO A 68 -18.93 6.97 -1.00
N TYR A 69 -17.65 6.87 -1.39
CA TYR A 69 -16.60 7.78 -0.97
C TYR A 69 -15.94 8.38 -2.21
N HIS A 70 -15.78 9.69 -2.21
CA HIS A 70 -15.13 10.42 -3.28
C HIS A 70 -13.68 10.75 -2.89
N ALA A 71 -12.74 10.32 -3.72
CA ALA A 71 -11.34 10.69 -3.64
C ALA A 71 -10.88 11.27 -4.98
N ARG A 72 -9.66 11.80 -5.02
CA ARG A 72 -8.99 12.25 -6.24
C ARG A 72 -7.62 11.58 -6.33
N ALA A 73 -7.02 11.63 -7.50
CA ALA A 73 -5.62 11.26 -7.67
C ALA A 73 -4.89 12.39 -8.40
N PHE A 74 -3.87 12.95 -7.75
CA PHE A 74 -2.94 13.87 -8.38
C PHE A 74 -1.82 13.11 -9.07
N TYR A 75 -1.27 13.71 -10.12
CA TYR A 75 -0.11 13.20 -10.83
C TYR A 75 1.10 14.08 -10.56
N SER A 76 2.27 13.45 -10.49
CA SER A 76 3.56 14.11 -10.33
C SER A 76 4.70 13.25 -10.87
N GLU A 77 5.80 13.87 -11.25
CA GLU A 77 7.09 13.20 -11.51
C GLU A 77 8.23 13.83 -10.71
N ALA A 78 7.93 14.50 -9.61
CA ALA A 78 8.93 15.22 -8.80
C ALA A 78 10.05 14.31 -8.25
N ASN A 79 9.79 12.99 -8.12
CA ASN A 79 10.81 11.98 -7.79
C ASN A 79 11.51 11.39 -9.02
N GLY A 80 11.19 11.83 -10.25
CA GLY A 80 11.73 11.33 -11.52
C GLY A 80 11.02 10.11 -12.08
N SER A 81 9.82 9.78 -11.57
CA SER A 81 8.97 8.67 -12.03
C SER A 81 7.49 9.04 -11.96
N PRO A 82 6.63 8.45 -12.83
CA PRO A 82 5.19 8.58 -12.70
C PRO A 82 4.72 8.27 -11.29
N THR A 83 4.09 9.23 -10.64
CA THR A 83 3.60 9.09 -9.26
C THR A 83 2.17 9.59 -9.19
N PHE A 84 1.32 8.78 -8.56
CA PHE A 84 -0.06 9.13 -8.26
C PHE A 84 -0.23 9.30 -6.76
N LEU A 85 -0.81 10.44 -6.36
CA LEU A 85 -1.08 10.75 -4.96
C LEU A 85 -2.60 10.68 -4.71
N ILE A 86 -3.02 9.75 -3.87
CA ILE A 86 -4.43 9.56 -3.50
C ILE A 86 -4.83 10.65 -2.51
N ASP A 87 -5.70 11.55 -2.93
CA ASP A 87 -6.23 12.63 -2.10
C ASP A 87 -7.59 12.25 -1.53
N ALA A 88 -7.61 12.03 -0.24
CA ALA A 88 -8.79 11.78 0.58
C ALA A 88 -8.67 12.61 1.87
N PRO A 89 -9.07 13.90 1.84
CA PRO A 89 -8.76 14.85 2.90
C PRO A 89 -9.19 14.40 4.30
N SER A 90 -10.37 13.80 4.45
CA SER A 90 -10.85 13.33 5.75
C SER A 90 -9.97 12.22 6.36
N LEU A 91 -9.16 11.52 5.54
CA LEU A 91 -8.29 10.45 5.98
C LEU A 91 -6.81 10.89 6.07
N PHE A 92 -6.34 11.72 5.14
CA PHE A 92 -4.90 12.02 5.01
C PHE A 92 -4.50 13.46 5.33
N HIS A 93 -5.45 14.41 5.41
CA HIS A 93 -5.15 15.76 5.85
C HIS A 93 -5.15 15.82 7.38
N ARG A 94 -4.09 15.30 7.97
CA ARG A 94 -3.85 15.20 9.42
C ARG A 94 -2.50 15.84 9.78
N ASP A 95 -2.31 16.16 11.05
CA ASP A 95 -1.05 16.77 11.54
C ASP A 95 0.15 15.83 11.42
N SER A 96 -0.09 14.53 11.54
CA SER A 96 0.93 13.49 11.41
C SER A 96 0.55 12.47 10.36
N ILE A 97 1.57 11.81 9.78
CA ILE A 97 1.36 10.71 8.83
C ILE A 97 0.83 9.48 9.54
N TYR A 98 1.32 9.18 10.73
CA TYR A 98 1.01 8.01 11.56
C TYR A 98 0.65 8.40 12.99
N GLY A 99 0.17 7.41 13.76
CA GLY A 99 -0.06 7.51 15.19
C GLY A 99 -1.53 7.67 15.59
N TYR A 100 -2.45 7.43 14.67
CA TYR A 100 -3.88 7.48 14.94
C TYR A 100 -4.44 6.09 15.20
N THR A 101 -5.42 5.99 16.08
CA THR A 101 -6.09 4.72 16.42
C THR A 101 -6.71 4.07 15.18
N GLU A 102 -7.17 4.88 14.22
CA GLU A 102 -7.79 4.46 12.97
C GLU A 102 -6.80 4.34 11.79
N ASP A 103 -5.49 4.26 12.03
CA ASP A 103 -4.51 4.10 10.95
C ASP A 103 -4.78 2.85 10.08
N TYR A 104 -5.27 1.77 10.68
CA TYR A 104 -5.67 0.59 9.93
C TYR A 104 -6.78 0.87 8.91
N GLU A 105 -7.77 1.70 9.26
CA GLU A 105 -8.85 2.10 8.35
C GLU A 105 -8.32 2.99 7.22
N ARG A 106 -7.49 3.96 7.55
CA ARG A 106 -6.88 4.89 6.58
C ARG A 106 -6.07 4.15 5.54
N PHE A 107 -5.22 3.21 5.96
CA PHE A 107 -4.37 2.45 5.04
C PHE A 107 -5.12 1.34 4.32
N ALA A 108 -6.15 0.72 4.90
CA ALA A 108 -7.04 -0.16 4.17
C ALA A 108 -7.75 0.59 3.04
N PHE A 109 -8.28 1.81 3.31
CA PHE A 109 -8.83 2.68 2.28
C PHE A 109 -7.80 3.03 1.20
N PHE A 110 -6.60 3.44 1.59
CA PHE A 110 -5.53 3.78 0.65
C PHE A 110 -5.24 2.63 -0.31
N ASN A 111 -5.12 1.42 0.21
CA ASN A 111 -4.85 0.23 -0.60
C ASN A 111 -5.98 -0.02 -1.60
N HIS A 112 -7.23 -0.01 -1.12
CA HIS A 112 -8.39 -0.16 -1.99
C HIS A 112 -8.41 0.91 -3.11
N ALA A 113 -8.21 2.18 -2.75
CA ALA A 113 -8.16 3.29 -3.69
C ALA A 113 -7.02 3.14 -4.71
N ALA A 114 -5.84 2.68 -4.27
CA ALA A 114 -4.69 2.44 -5.16
C ALA A 114 -4.99 1.34 -6.19
N LEU A 115 -5.66 0.25 -5.79
CA LEU A 115 -6.03 -0.82 -6.71
C LEU A 115 -7.12 -0.37 -7.71
N VAL A 116 -8.11 0.39 -7.25
CA VAL A 116 -9.13 0.97 -8.16
C VAL A 116 -8.50 1.98 -9.11
N LEU A 117 -7.56 2.80 -8.65
CA LEU A 117 -6.80 3.71 -9.53
C LEU A 117 -6.05 2.94 -10.62
N LEU A 118 -5.36 1.85 -10.29
CA LEU A 118 -4.66 1.02 -11.28
C LEU A 118 -5.62 0.47 -12.35
N GLU A 119 -6.81 0.03 -11.97
CA GLU A 119 -7.84 -0.39 -12.92
C GLU A 119 -8.31 0.77 -13.82
N ARG A 120 -8.47 1.96 -13.26
CA ARG A 120 -8.93 3.16 -13.99
C ARG A 120 -7.89 3.66 -15.01
N ILE A 121 -6.61 3.58 -14.71
CA ILE A 121 -5.53 3.94 -15.65
C ILE A 121 -5.27 2.87 -16.71
N GLY A 122 -5.89 1.69 -16.58
CA GLY A 122 -6.12 0.73 -17.66
C GLY A 122 -5.00 -0.23 -17.97
N ALA A 123 -3.82 -0.11 -17.36
CA ALA A 123 -2.72 -1.02 -17.64
C ALA A 123 -2.36 -1.86 -16.42
N ALA A 124 -2.75 -3.14 -16.46
CA ALA A 124 -2.45 -4.07 -15.38
C ALA A 124 -0.94 -4.17 -15.13
N PRO A 125 -0.48 -4.00 -13.88
CA PRO A 125 0.92 -4.24 -13.54
C PRO A 125 1.24 -5.73 -13.58
N ASP A 126 2.45 -6.07 -14.03
CA ASP A 126 2.99 -7.43 -13.88
C ASP A 126 3.31 -7.71 -12.41
N ILE A 127 3.79 -6.68 -11.69
CA ILE A 127 4.14 -6.74 -10.27
C ILE A 127 3.54 -5.56 -9.54
N VAL A 128 2.90 -5.83 -8.39
CA VAL A 128 2.61 -4.83 -7.37
C VAL A 128 3.59 -5.01 -6.22
N HIS A 129 4.42 -3.99 -5.98
CA HIS A 129 5.39 -3.96 -4.89
C HIS A 129 4.80 -3.21 -3.71
N LEU A 130 4.51 -3.94 -2.66
CA LEU A 130 3.84 -3.50 -1.44
C LEU A 130 4.88 -3.24 -0.36
N ASN A 131 4.80 -2.10 0.31
CA ASN A 131 5.81 -1.66 1.26
C ASN A 131 5.23 -1.56 2.67
N ASP A 132 5.70 -2.45 3.55
CA ASP A 132 5.40 -2.52 4.97
C ASP A 132 3.91 -2.79 5.30
N TRP A 133 3.56 -2.89 6.58
CA TRP A 133 2.22 -3.24 7.06
C TRP A 133 1.10 -2.38 6.45
N HIS A 134 1.39 -1.11 6.18
CA HIS A 134 0.45 -0.18 5.55
C HIS A 134 -0.13 -0.71 4.23
N CYS A 135 0.60 -1.58 3.54
CA CYS A 135 0.22 -2.14 2.24
C CYS A 135 -0.24 -3.61 2.32
N GLY A 136 -0.32 -4.20 3.51
CA GLY A 136 -0.75 -5.58 3.70
C GLY A 136 -2.18 -5.87 3.25
N PHE A 137 -3.07 -4.88 3.32
CA PHE A 137 -4.45 -4.98 2.84
C PHE A 137 -4.52 -5.25 1.33
N ALA A 138 -3.66 -4.61 0.54
CA ALA A 138 -3.61 -4.81 -0.90
C ALA A 138 -3.21 -6.24 -1.28
N ALA A 139 -2.35 -6.89 -0.51
CA ALA A 139 -1.96 -8.29 -0.76
C ALA A 139 -3.18 -9.23 -0.71
N VAL A 140 -4.03 -9.07 0.31
CA VAL A 140 -5.26 -9.85 0.46
C VAL A 140 -6.26 -9.52 -0.65
N GLU A 141 -6.44 -8.25 -0.96
CA GLU A 141 -7.38 -7.80 -1.99
C GLU A 141 -6.96 -8.27 -3.39
N ILE A 142 -5.68 -8.17 -3.75
CA ILE A 142 -5.16 -8.69 -5.03
C ILE A 142 -5.34 -10.21 -5.10
N ALA A 143 -5.01 -10.95 -4.05
CA ALA A 143 -5.18 -12.39 -4.01
C ALA A 143 -6.63 -12.82 -4.22
N ALA A 144 -7.59 -12.07 -3.68
CA ALA A 144 -9.00 -12.28 -3.92
C ALA A 144 -9.40 -11.91 -5.37
N ARG A 145 -9.04 -10.70 -5.85
CA ARG A 145 -9.40 -10.21 -7.20
C ARG A 145 -8.87 -11.10 -8.33
N ARG A 146 -7.71 -11.74 -8.17
CA ARG A 146 -7.15 -12.68 -9.15
C ARG A 146 -8.10 -13.82 -9.49
N GLN A 147 -8.98 -14.20 -8.59
CA GLN A 147 -9.90 -15.35 -8.78
C GLN A 147 -11.04 -15.03 -9.73
N TYR A 148 -11.47 -13.77 -9.81
CA TYR A 148 -12.68 -13.38 -10.57
C TYR A 148 -12.51 -12.19 -11.51
N GLN A 149 -11.37 -11.47 -11.45
CA GLN A 149 -11.09 -10.32 -12.33
C GLN A 149 -9.92 -10.62 -13.26
N SER A 150 -10.16 -10.57 -14.58
CA SER A 150 -9.14 -10.81 -15.62
C SER A 150 -7.97 -9.82 -15.53
N TYR A 151 -8.24 -8.58 -15.12
CA TYR A 151 -7.24 -7.53 -14.94
C TYR A 151 -6.10 -7.97 -14.01
N TRP A 152 -6.41 -8.62 -12.88
CA TRP A 152 -5.44 -9.01 -11.86
C TRP A 152 -4.85 -10.41 -12.03
N ARG A 153 -5.38 -11.21 -12.94
CA ARG A 153 -5.07 -12.64 -13.07
C ARG A 153 -3.57 -12.96 -13.12
N ASN A 154 -2.81 -12.15 -13.83
CA ASN A 154 -1.37 -12.37 -14.06
C ASN A 154 -0.47 -11.49 -13.17
N THR A 155 -1.05 -10.58 -12.39
CA THR A 155 -0.29 -9.71 -11.49
C THR A 155 0.32 -10.51 -10.35
N ARG A 156 1.60 -10.30 -10.05
CA ARG A 156 2.30 -10.86 -8.89
C ARG A 156 2.56 -9.78 -7.86
N THR A 157 2.72 -10.20 -6.60
CA THR A 157 2.96 -9.30 -5.49
C THR A 157 4.32 -9.56 -4.86
N VAL A 158 5.06 -8.47 -4.59
CA VAL A 158 6.25 -8.47 -3.75
C VAL A 158 5.92 -7.64 -2.51
N PHE A 159 6.17 -8.20 -1.33
CA PHE A 159 5.96 -7.48 -0.06
C PHE A 159 7.31 -7.24 0.62
N SER A 160 7.65 -5.98 0.82
CA SER A 160 8.90 -5.56 1.47
C SER A 160 8.66 -5.18 2.91
N ILE A 161 9.37 -5.86 3.82
CA ILE A 161 9.36 -5.59 5.26
C ILE A 161 10.41 -4.53 5.56
N HIS A 162 9.99 -3.35 6.00
CA HIS A 162 10.90 -2.28 6.44
C HIS A 162 11.10 -2.31 7.94
N ASN A 163 10.03 -2.57 8.70
CA ASN A 163 10.12 -2.68 10.16
C ASN A 163 9.09 -3.68 10.71
N MET A 164 9.55 -4.87 11.06
CA MET A 164 8.72 -5.96 11.61
C MET A 164 8.05 -5.60 12.94
N ALA A 165 8.60 -4.66 13.71
CA ALA A 165 8.02 -4.25 14.99
C ALA A 165 6.65 -3.57 14.84
N TYR A 166 6.36 -3.00 13.68
CA TYR A 166 5.06 -2.38 13.39
C TYR A 166 4.15 -3.35 12.67
N GLN A 167 3.21 -3.93 13.39
CA GLN A 167 2.33 -4.97 12.87
C GLN A 167 1.05 -4.43 12.18
N GLY A 168 0.72 -3.15 12.34
CA GLY A 168 -0.55 -2.59 11.88
C GLY A 168 -1.73 -3.33 12.49
N GLY A 169 -1.69 -3.48 13.84
CA GLY A 169 -2.67 -4.23 14.61
C GLY A 169 -4.00 -3.49 14.77
N PHE A 170 -5.13 -4.23 14.70
CA PHE A 170 -6.47 -3.68 14.91
C PHE A 170 -7.46 -4.78 15.34
N PRO A 171 -8.68 -4.42 15.83
CA PRO A 171 -9.65 -5.41 16.23
C PRO A 171 -10.14 -6.27 15.05
N LEU A 172 -10.17 -7.60 15.20
CA LEU A 172 -10.66 -8.54 14.18
C LEU A 172 -12.11 -8.26 13.73
N GLY A 173 -12.92 -7.66 14.62
CA GLY A 173 -14.31 -7.29 14.32
C GLY A 173 -14.46 -6.20 13.26
N GLU A 174 -13.40 -5.44 12.95
CA GLU A 174 -13.42 -4.39 11.93
C GLU A 174 -13.27 -4.92 10.50
N LEU A 175 -12.75 -6.14 10.32
CA LEU A 175 -12.50 -6.73 9.00
C LEU A 175 -13.69 -6.69 8.05
N PRO A 176 -14.94 -7.05 8.47
CA PRO A 176 -16.09 -6.98 7.56
C PRO A 176 -16.40 -5.55 7.07
N ALA A 177 -16.26 -4.56 7.96
CA ALA A 177 -16.48 -3.15 7.60
C ALA A 177 -15.43 -2.62 6.61
N LEU A 178 -14.22 -3.20 6.61
CA LEU A 178 -13.14 -2.89 5.67
C LEU A 178 -13.24 -3.70 4.36
N GLY A 179 -14.26 -4.55 4.20
CA GLY A 179 -14.45 -5.37 3.00
C GLY A 179 -13.83 -6.78 3.07
N PHE A 180 -13.25 -7.17 4.21
CA PHE A 180 -12.59 -8.46 4.41
C PHE A 180 -13.47 -9.45 5.19
N SER A 181 -14.62 -9.81 4.62
CA SER A 181 -15.64 -10.64 5.30
C SER A 181 -15.46 -12.15 5.10
N SER A 182 -14.63 -12.61 4.14
CA SER A 182 -14.42 -14.04 3.92
C SER A 182 -13.59 -14.69 5.03
N GLY A 183 -13.82 -15.99 5.30
CA GLY A 183 -13.01 -16.77 6.24
C GLY A 183 -11.52 -16.71 5.89
N LEU A 184 -11.19 -16.85 4.61
CA LEU A 184 -9.82 -16.77 4.12
C LEU A 184 -9.14 -15.41 4.41
N ALA A 185 -9.89 -14.31 4.25
CA ALA A 185 -9.38 -12.98 4.59
C ALA A 185 -9.16 -12.87 6.11
N ARG A 186 -10.14 -13.30 6.91
CA ARG A 186 -10.02 -13.29 8.37
C ARG A 186 -8.80 -14.06 8.86
N ASP A 187 -8.56 -15.26 8.32
CA ASP A 187 -7.40 -16.10 8.69
C ASP A 187 -6.09 -15.42 8.35
N SER A 188 -6.01 -14.73 7.20
CA SER A 188 -4.82 -14.00 6.77
C SER A 188 -4.43 -12.87 7.74
N PHE A 189 -5.41 -12.18 8.30
CA PHE A 189 -5.17 -11.10 9.26
C PHE A 189 -5.01 -11.59 10.69
N SER A 190 -5.61 -12.72 11.07
CA SER A 190 -5.69 -13.17 12.47
C SER A 190 -4.31 -13.49 13.05
N PHE A 191 -3.93 -12.76 14.11
CA PHE A 191 -2.66 -12.90 14.81
C PHE A 191 -2.83 -12.59 16.29
N ASN A 192 -2.56 -13.58 17.16
CA ASN A 192 -2.62 -13.43 18.63
C ASN A 192 -3.90 -12.75 19.17
N GLY A 193 -5.06 -13.05 18.57
CA GLY A 193 -6.36 -12.49 19.00
C GLY A 193 -6.72 -11.14 18.37
N TYR A 194 -5.82 -10.54 17.58
CA TYR A 194 -6.02 -9.31 16.83
C TYR A 194 -5.88 -9.54 15.33
N ALA A 195 -6.20 -8.55 14.53
CA ALA A 195 -5.81 -8.51 13.13
C ALA A 195 -4.43 -7.84 12.99
N SER A 196 -3.56 -8.38 12.14
CA SER A 196 -2.27 -7.80 11.76
C SER A 196 -2.22 -7.60 10.24
N ALA A 197 -2.04 -6.37 9.81
CA ALA A 197 -1.87 -6.06 8.39
C ALA A 197 -0.49 -6.53 7.87
N MET A 198 0.54 -6.54 8.74
CA MET A 198 1.85 -7.13 8.42
C MET A 198 1.71 -8.61 8.10
N LYS A 199 1.07 -9.40 8.98
CA LYS A 199 0.83 -10.83 8.74
C LYS A 199 0.07 -11.06 7.43
N ALA A 200 -0.95 -10.27 7.16
CA ALA A 200 -1.73 -10.38 5.93
C ALA A 200 -0.86 -10.17 4.67
N GLY A 201 0.03 -9.18 4.71
CA GLY A 201 1.02 -8.94 3.65
C GLY A 201 1.97 -10.11 3.47
N LEU A 202 2.53 -10.65 4.57
CA LEU A 202 3.43 -11.80 4.56
C LEU A 202 2.77 -13.06 3.98
N GLU A 203 1.53 -13.33 4.37
CA GLU A 203 0.84 -14.57 3.99
C GLU A 203 0.31 -14.55 2.56
N ARG A 204 -0.12 -13.39 2.06
CA ARG A 204 -0.82 -13.28 0.77
C ARG A 204 0.02 -12.79 -0.40
N SER A 205 1.26 -12.40 -0.16
CA SER A 205 2.16 -12.01 -1.24
C SER A 205 2.88 -13.19 -1.87
N ASP A 206 3.18 -13.08 -3.15
CA ASP A 206 3.88 -14.15 -3.89
C ASP A 206 5.36 -14.24 -3.51
N THR A 207 5.96 -13.11 -3.12
CA THR A 207 7.39 -13.02 -2.76
C THR A 207 7.57 -12.00 -1.65
N LEU A 208 8.49 -12.30 -0.74
CA LEU A 208 8.87 -11.42 0.37
C LEU A 208 10.28 -10.88 0.17
N SER A 209 10.48 -9.64 0.58
CA SER A 209 11.80 -9.03 0.64
C SER A 209 11.95 -8.18 1.90
N THR A 210 13.18 -7.78 2.21
CA THR A 210 13.47 -6.88 3.32
C THR A 210 14.71 -6.03 3.03
N VAL A 211 14.98 -5.07 3.88
CA VAL A 211 15.95 -3.98 3.67
C VAL A 211 17.41 -4.42 3.67
N SER A 212 17.75 -5.59 4.23
CA SER A 212 19.11 -6.15 4.19
C SER A 212 19.13 -7.65 4.46
N ARG A 213 20.22 -8.33 4.03
CA ARG A 213 20.42 -9.76 4.34
C ARG A 213 20.44 -10.03 5.84
N ARG A 214 21.13 -9.19 6.61
CA ARG A 214 21.21 -9.31 8.06
C ARG A 214 19.84 -9.21 8.70
N TYR A 215 19.07 -8.19 8.33
CA TYR A 215 17.71 -8.01 8.83
C TYR A 215 16.79 -9.17 8.44
N GLY A 216 16.97 -9.73 7.25
CA GLY A 216 16.26 -10.94 6.81
C GLY A 216 16.51 -12.15 7.73
N TYR A 217 17.69 -12.31 8.30
CA TYR A 217 17.96 -13.35 9.31
C TYR A 217 17.39 -12.96 10.69
N GLU A 218 17.54 -11.71 11.10
CA GLU A 218 17.08 -11.22 12.42
C GLU A 218 15.57 -11.41 12.60
N ILE A 219 14.75 -10.99 11.61
CA ILE A 219 13.27 -11.09 11.67
C ILE A 219 12.73 -12.52 11.59
N GLN A 220 13.56 -13.53 11.39
CA GLN A 220 13.19 -14.94 11.44
C GLN A 220 13.52 -15.58 12.80
N THR A 221 14.04 -14.81 13.75
CA THR A 221 14.32 -15.28 15.11
C THR A 221 13.14 -15.00 16.05
N PRO A 222 12.98 -15.77 17.14
CA PRO A 222 11.94 -15.50 18.13
C PRO A 222 12.04 -14.10 18.77
N GLU A 223 13.24 -13.53 18.81
CA GLU A 223 13.49 -12.22 19.44
C GLU A 223 12.94 -11.06 18.58
N PHE A 224 13.09 -11.14 17.24
CA PHE A 224 12.75 -10.03 16.33
C PHE A 224 11.60 -10.35 15.36
N GLY A 225 11.19 -11.62 15.27
CA GLY A 225 10.17 -12.09 14.32
C GLY A 225 8.72 -11.87 14.76
N GLN A 226 8.51 -11.46 16.02
CA GLN A 226 7.18 -11.22 16.61
C GLN A 226 6.29 -12.48 16.77
N GLY A 227 6.87 -13.68 16.71
CA GLY A 227 6.18 -14.97 16.92
C GLY A 227 6.12 -15.88 15.73
#